data_395ef0347a55336d46ddd7a856578481
#
_entry.id   395ef0347a55336d46ddd7a856578481
#
_cell.length_a   1.000
_cell.length_b   1.000
_cell.length_c   1.000
_cell.angle_alpha   90.00
_cell.angle_beta   90.00
_cell.angle_gamma   90.00
#
_symmetry.space_group_name_H-M   'P 1'
#
loop_
_entity.id
_entity.type
_entity.pdbx_description
1 polymer ?
#
loop_
_entity_poly.entity_id
_entity_poly.type
_entity_poly.pdbx_seq_one_letter_code
_entity_poly.pdbx_strand_id
1 'polypeptide(L)'
;MAGKHVRVSAEKKSHATKRSFSSSDAKNISQQCQKIQEALNEIAKSDAIYRESIQQETNRYVATQVLKLMEKIPVEEVNRDKHGIRVKALRDSGYVTYADMLTSSIYQLAAIRGISEDGARIIKRIVSEAADKASTTTKLRLSADNRTEDMTRLITAVSQYQQAKPLAEESNRLSQQYSNTIQN
;
A
#
# COMPACT_ATOMS: atom_id res chain seq x y z
N MET A 1 -51.50 71.52 32.50
CA MET A 1 -50.86 70.92 31.30
C MET A 1 -50.37 69.50 31.65
N ALA A 2 -50.83 68.53 30.92
CA ALA A 2 -50.79 67.14 31.29
C ALA A 2 -49.41 66.50 31.05
N GLY A 3 -48.86 65.90 32.12
CA GLY A 3 -47.67 65.05 32.04
C GLY A 3 -48.06 63.59 31.71
N LYS A 4 -47.68 63.07 30.58
CA LYS A 4 -47.90 61.68 30.18
C LYS A 4 -46.92 60.73 30.89
N HIS A 5 -47.46 59.85 31.75
CA HIS A 5 -46.72 58.71 32.26
C HIS A 5 -46.47 57.69 31.14
N VAL A 6 -45.21 57.42 30.85
CA VAL A 6 -44.79 56.29 30.02
C VAL A 6 -44.62 55.06 30.93
N ARG A 7 -45.48 54.06 30.75
CA ARG A 7 -45.32 52.74 31.37
C ARG A 7 -44.26 51.96 30.64
N VAL A 8 -43.16 51.66 31.29
CA VAL A 8 -42.18 50.76 30.89
C VAL A 8 -42.74 49.33 31.08
N SER A 9 -42.91 48.63 29.99
CA SER A 9 -43.43 47.26 29.95
C SER A 9 -42.40 46.26 30.48
N ALA A 10 -42.92 45.34 31.29
CA ALA A 10 -42.17 44.28 31.99
C ALA A 10 -41.32 43.40 31.11
N GLU A 11 -40.10 43.14 31.60
CA GLU A 11 -39.19 42.14 31.08
C GLU A 11 -39.85 40.75 31.03
N LYS A 12 -39.90 40.14 29.83
CA LYS A 12 -40.16 38.72 29.68
C LYS A 12 -38.95 37.97 30.20
N LYS A 13 -39.01 37.44 31.41
CA LYS A 13 -38.10 36.39 31.90
C LYS A 13 -38.26 35.20 31.00
N SER A 14 -37.24 34.91 30.15
CA SER A 14 -37.15 33.66 29.43
C SER A 14 -36.92 32.54 30.46
N HIS A 15 -37.95 31.72 30.70
CA HIS A 15 -37.81 30.48 31.42
C HIS A 15 -37.03 29.53 30.52
N ALA A 16 -35.72 29.44 30.73
CA ALA A 16 -34.94 28.33 30.24
C ALA A 16 -35.46 27.07 30.92
N THR A 17 -36.28 26.32 30.21
CA THR A 17 -36.77 25.01 30.64
C THR A 17 -35.55 24.12 30.83
N LYS A 18 -35.16 23.80 32.08
CA LYS A 18 -34.16 22.77 32.39
C LYS A 18 -34.70 21.45 31.84
N ARG A 19 -34.25 21.05 30.65
CA ARG A 19 -34.50 19.70 30.15
C ARG A 19 -33.83 18.74 31.11
N SER A 20 -34.59 17.89 31.76
CA SER A 20 -34.03 16.77 32.53
C SER A 20 -33.38 15.78 31.59
N PHE A 21 -32.14 15.40 31.90
CA PHE A 21 -31.39 14.40 31.12
C PHE A 21 -32.13 13.05 31.22
N SER A 22 -32.50 12.51 30.08
CA SER A 22 -33.25 11.26 30.00
C SER A 22 -32.33 10.06 29.64
N SER A 23 -32.79 8.85 29.95
CA SER A 23 -32.12 7.62 29.51
C SER A 23 -31.95 7.53 27.97
N SER A 24 -32.90 8.13 27.23
CA SER A 24 -32.83 8.25 25.77
C SER A 24 -31.67 9.16 25.33
N ASP A 25 -31.46 10.29 26.05
CA ASP A 25 -30.36 11.20 25.75
C ASP A 25 -29.00 10.53 26.03
N ALA A 26 -28.89 9.80 27.14
CA ALA A 26 -27.70 9.01 27.46
C ALA A 26 -27.35 8.00 26.38
N LYS A 27 -28.34 7.23 25.89
CA LYS A 27 -28.17 6.24 24.83
C LYS A 27 -27.73 6.91 23.51
N ASN A 28 -28.33 8.04 23.15
CA ASN A 28 -28.00 8.77 21.95
C ASN A 28 -26.57 9.31 22.00
N ILE A 29 -26.15 9.90 23.12
CA ILE A 29 -24.77 10.37 23.34
C ILE A 29 -23.80 9.21 23.22
N SER A 30 -24.07 8.06 23.88
CA SER A 30 -23.22 6.89 23.80
C SER A 30 -23.03 6.40 22.37
N GLN A 31 -24.10 6.34 21.57
CA GLN A 31 -24.01 5.96 20.17
C GLN A 31 -23.21 6.97 19.33
N GLN A 32 -23.34 8.26 19.59
CA GLN A 32 -22.55 9.29 18.92
C GLN A 32 -21.07 9.18 19.28
N CYS A 33 -20.76 8.94 20.56
CA CYS A 33 -19.40 8.71 21.04
C CYS A 33 -18.75 7.51 20.33
N GLN A 34 -19.49 6.40 20.22
CA GLN A 34 -19.00 5.21 19.51
C GLN A 34 -18.70 5.51 18.04
N LYS A 35 -19.58 6.20 17.33
CA LYS A 35 -19.36 6.57 15.93
C LYS A 35 -18.14 7.45 15.73
N ILE A 36 -17.92 8.42 16.65
CA ILE A 36 -16.71 9.27 16.60
C ILE A 36 -15.47 8.42 16.80
N GLN A 37 -15.47 7.51 17.79
CA GLN A 37 -14.35 6.61 18.05
C GLN A 37 -14.03 5.71 16.84
N GLU A 38 -15.06 5.14 16.21
CA GLU A 38 -14.93 4.33 15.00
C GLU A 38 -14.32 5.16 13.84
N ALA A 39 -14.81 6.39 13.62
CA ALA A 39 -14.29 7.27 12.57
C ALA A 39 -12.83 7.66 12.81
N LEU A 40 -12.45 7.98 14.05
CA LEU A 40 -11.06 8.27 14.41
C LEU A 40 -10.15 7.06 14.17
N ASN A 41 -10.61 5.87 14.54
CA ASN A 41 -9.84 4.63 14.33
C ASN A 41 -9.68 4.30 12.83
N GLU A 42 -10.69 4.55 12.00
CA GLU A 42 -10.59 4.36 10.55
C GLU A 42 -9.56 5.32 9.93
N ILE A 43 -9.57 6.59 10.31
CA ILE A 43 -8.56 7.57 9.85
C ILE A 43 -7.16 7.15 10.32
N ALA A 44 -7.01 6.70 11.56
CA ALA A 44 -5.73 6.25 12.10
C ALA A 44 -5.13 5.07 11.32
N LYS A 45 -5.97 4.14 10.81
CA LYS A 45 -5.53 3.01 9.98
C LYS A 45 -4.94 3.44 8.63
N SER A 46 -5.24 4.65 8.16
CA SER A 46 -4.76 5.12 6.85
C SER A 46 -3.24 5.14 6.74
N ASP A 47 -2.50 5.36 7.84
CA ASP A 47 -1.03 5.27 7.85
C ASP A 47 -0.54 3.90 7.38
N ALA A 48 -1.10 2.82 7.95
CA ALA A 48 -0.73 1.45 7.58
C ALA A 48 -1.10 1.13 6.12
N ILE A 49 -2.29 1.55 5.68
CA ILE A 49 -2.78 1.32 4.31
C ILE A 49 -1.87 1.99 3.28
N TYR A 50 -1.49 3.24 3.50
CA TYR A 50 -0.61 3.96 2.57
C TYR A 50 0.84 3.47 2.62
N ARG A 51 1.35 3.02 3.77
CA ARG A 51 2.66 2.34 3.84
C ARG A 51 2.68 1.05 3.02
N GLU A 52 1.63 0.25 3.14
CA GLU A 52 1.48 -0.96 2.33
C GLU A 52 1.41 -0.64 0.84
N SER A 53 0.67 0.40 0.44
CA SER A 53 0.62 0.87 -0.94
C SER A 53 2.01 1.24 -1.48
N ILE A 54 2.81 1.99 -0.71
CA ILE A 54 4.21 2.31 -1.08
C ILE A 54 5.01 1.03 -1.27
N GLN A 55 4.89 0.06 -0.35
CA GLN A 55 5.62 -1.20 -0.44
C GLN A 55 5.24 -1.99 -1.70
N GLN A 56 3.96 -2.05 -2.03
CA GLN A 56 3.45 -2.73 -3.22
C GLN A 56 3.98 -2.06 -4.51
N GLU A 57 3.93 -0.74 -4.61
CA GLU A 57 4.43 -0.02 -5.78
C GLU A 57 5.97 -0.09 -5.88
N THR A 58 6.68 -0.11 -4.75
CA THR A 58 8.13 -0.35 -4.72
C THR A 58 8.47 -1.74 -5.25
N ASN A 59 7.77 -2.78 -4.79
CA ASN A 59 7.98 -4.15 -5.24
C ASN A 59 7.70 -4.28 -6.73
N ARG A 60 6.64 -3.64 -7.24
CA ARG A 60 6.31 -3.61 -8.67
C ARG A 60 7.41 -2.95 -9.49
N TYR A 61 7.89 -1.78 -9.06
CA TYR A 61 9.00 -1.10 -9.71
C TYR A 61 10.25 -1.98 -9.77
N VAL A 62 10.63 -2.57 -8.63
CA VAL A 62 11.80 -3.46 -8.57
C VAL A 62 11.64 -4.66 -9.50
N ALA A 63 10.47 -5.30 -9.51
CA ALA A 63 10.20 -6.43 -10.39
C ALA A 63 10.36 -6.06 -11.88
N THR A 64 9.85 -4.88 -12.28
CA THR A 64 10.03 -4.36 -13.65
C THR A 64 11.51 -4.13 -13.99
N GLN A 65 12.30 -3.57 -13.06
CA GLN A 65 13.73 -3.36 -13.29
C GLN A 65 14.51 -4.68 -13.35
N VAL A 66 14.18 -5.64 -12.47
CA VAL A 66 14.76 -6.98 -12.50
C VAL A 66 14.50 -7.64 -13.83
N LEU A 67 13.26 -7.61 -14.33
CA LEU A 67 12.91 -8.19 -15.62
C LEU A 67 13.75 -7.60 -16.76
N LYS A 68 13.89 -6.28 -16.82
CA LYS A 68 14.75 -5.56 -17.78
C LYS A 68 16.23 -5.97 -17.68
N LEU A 69 16.71 -6.31 -16.50
CA LEU A 69 18.07 -6.82 -16.31
C LEU A 69 18.18 -8.27 -16.80
N MET A 70 17.17 -9.10 -16.54
CA MET A 70 17.11 -10.50 -16.99
C MET A 70 17.00 -10.59 -18.52
N GLU A 71 16.37 -9.65 -19.20
CA GLU A 71 16.34 -9.54 -20.67
C GLU A 71 17.73 -9.39 -21.29
N LYS A 72 18.70 -8.87 -20.54
CA LYS A 72 20.08 -8.67 -21.02
C LYS A 72 20.97 -9.90 -20.83
N ILE A 73 20.53 -10.89 -20.08
CA ILE A 73 21.30 -12.11 -19.82
C ILE A 73 20.87 -13.19 -20.82
N PRO A 74 21.77 -13.61 -21.70
CA PRO A 74 21.44 -14.61 -22.71
C PRO A 74 21.22 -15.99 -22.08
N VAL A 75 20.40 -16.80 -22.73
CA VAL A 75 20.05 -18.17 -22.29
C VAL A 75 21.27 -19.06 -22.07
N GLU A 76 22.38 -18.80 -22.77
CA GLU A 76 23.64 -19.55 -22.70
C GLU A 76 24.23 -19.56 -21.28
N GLU A 77 24.03 -18.48 -20.54
CA GLU A 77 24.58 -18.34 -19.18
C GLU A 77 23.99 -19.36 -18.18
N VAL A 78 22.83 -19.97 -18.51
CA VAL A 78 22.19 -20.97 -17.63
C VAL A 78 23.03 -22.25 -17.50
N ASN A 79 23.91 -22.50 -18.47
CA ASN A 79 24.81 -23.68 -18.44
C ASN A 79 26.29 -23.31 -18.24
N ARG A 80 26.56 -22.08 -17.76
CA ARG A 80 27.92 -21.59 -17.49
C ARG A 80 28.70 -22.54 -16.57
N ASP A 81 28.05 -23.06 -15.56
CA ASP A 81 28.65 -23.97 -14.57
C ASP A 81 28.50 -25.44 -14.95
N LYS A 82 28.23 -25.71 -16.23
CA LYS A 82 28.16 -27.09 -16.84
C LYS A 82 27.14 -28.00 -16.15
N HIS A 83 25.96 -27.48 -15.83
CA HIS A 83 24.85 -28.25 -15.23
C HIS A 83 24.20 -29.27 -16.17
N GLY A 84 24.75 -29.48 -17.37
CA GLY A 84 24.23 -30.43 -18.35
C GLY A 84 22.95 -29.98 -19.05
N ILE A 85 22.63 -28.69 -19.01
CA ILE A 85 21.43 -28.13 -19.63
C ILE A 85 21.65 -28.01 -21.15
N ARG A 86 20.69 -28.54 -21.93
CA ARG A 86 20.69 -28.43 -23.38
C ARG A 86 20.23 -27.06 -23.84
N VAL A 87 21.12 -26.06 -23.81
CA VAL A 87 20.85 -24.68 -24.19
C VAL A 87 20.24 -24.57 -25.59
N LYS A 88 20.69 -25.41 -26.55
CA LYS A 88 20.11 -25.47 -27.90
C LYS A 88 18.61 -25.77 -27.86
N ALA A 89 18.19 -26.72 -27.01
CA ALA A 89 16.76 -27.05 -26.88
C ALA A 89 15.92 -25.89 -26.36
N LEU A 90 16.45 -25.10 -25.41
CA LEU A 90 15.82 -23.89 -24.92
C LEU A 90 15.66 -22.87 -26.05
N ARG A 91 16.73 -22.61 -26.80
CA ARG A 91 16.73 -21.65 -27.91
C ARG A 91 15.76 -22.07 -29.02
N ASP A 92 15.78 -23.33 -29.42
CA ASP A 92 14.88 -23.87 -30.43
C ASP A 92 13.41 -23.79 -30.01
N SER A 93 13.14 -23.69 -28.70
CA SER A 93 11.81 -23.50 -28.12
C SER A 93 11.48 -22.03 -27.86
N GLY A 94 12.30 -21.08 -28.33
CA GLY A 94 12.02 -19.66 -28.26
C GLY A 94 12.53 -18.93 -26.98
N TYR A 95 13.28 -19.62 -26.11
CA TYR A 95 13.91 -19.03 -24.94
C TYR A 95 15.24 -18.39 -25.31
N VAL A 96 15.32 -17.06 -25.25
CA VAL A 96 16.48 -16.26 -25.66
C VAL A 96 17.24 -15.69 -24.49
N THR A 97 16.49 -15.31 -23.43
CA THR A 97 17.03 -14.61 -22.27
C THR A 97 16.60 -15.25 -20.95
N TYR A 98 17.20 -14.79 -19.87
CA TYR A 98 16.78 -15.18 -18.51
C TYR A 98 15.35 -14.72 -18.20
N ALA A 99 14.89 -13.61 -18.77
CA ALA A 99 13.53 -13.12 -18.58
C ALA A 99 12.49 -14.13 -19.06
N ASP A 100 12.74 -14.78 -20.22
CA ASP A 100 11.84 -15.80 -20.78
C ASP A 100 11.70 -17.00 -19.84
N MET A 101 12.83 -17.45 -19.27
CA MET A 101 12.85 -18.57 -18.32
C MET A 101 12.31 -18.18 -16.94
N LEU A 102 12.50 -16.94 -16.52
CA LEU A 102 11.98 -16.43 -15.24
C LEU A 102 10.45 -16.40 -15.23
N THR A 103 9.83 -16.00 -16.33
CA THR A 103 8.38 -15.92 -16.47
C THR A 103 7.70 -17.27 -16.70
N SER A 104 8.47 -18.29 -17.14
CA SER A 104 7.95 -19.63 -17.42
C SER A 104 7.85 -20.49 -16.16
N SER A 105 6.87 -21.38 -16.13
CA SER A 105 6.74 -22.41 -15.10
C SER A 105 7.72 -23.56 -15.30
N ILE A 106 8.00 -24.34 -14.23
CA ILE A 106 8.79 -25.57 -14.31
C ILE A 106 8.20 -26.55 -15.33
N TYR A 107 6.87 -26.67 -15.40
CA TYR A 107 6.18 -27.56 -16.33
C TYR A 107 6.39 -27.14 -17.80
N GLN A 108 6.37 -25.84 -18.09
CA GLN A 108 6.65 -25.33 -19.44
C GLN A 108 8.10 -25.64 -19.86
N LEU A 109 9.05 -25.45 -18.94
CA LEU A 109 10.46 -25.77 -19.21
C LEU A 109 10.68 -27.28 -19.37
N ALA A 110 10.04 -28.11 -18.56
CA ALA A 110 10.13 -29.57 -18.65
C ALA A 110 9.44 -30.17 -19.91
N ALA A 111 8.48 -29.47 -20.48
CA ALA A 111 7.83 -29.86 -21.73
C ALA A 111 8.73 -29.71 -22.96
N ILE A 112 9.86 -29.01 -22.82
CA ILE A 112 10.81 -28.81 -23.89
C ILE A 112 11.55 -30.15 -24.17
N ARG A 113 11.52 -30.60 -25.43
CA ARG A 113 12.19 -31.85 -25.81
C ARG A 113 13.69 -31.79 -25.50
N GLY A 114 14.15 -32.62 -24.57
CA GLY A 114 15.54 -32.71 -24.15
C GLY A 114 15.87 -31.93 -22.87
N ILE A 115 14.88 -31.37 -22.23
CA ILE A 115 14.97 -30.84 -20.86
C ILE A 115 14.20 -31.81 -19.95
N SER A 116 14.86 -32.36 -18.94
CA SER A 116 14.20 -33.16 -17.90
C SER A 116 13.54 -32.29 -16.86
N GLU A 117 12.66 -32.84 -16.02
CA GLU A 117 12.07 -32.11 -14.91
C GLU A 117 13.15 -31.57 -13.95
N ASP A 118 14.18 -32.37 -13.65
CA ASP A 118 15.30 -31.89 -12.83
C ASP A 118 16.07 -30.77 -13.52
N GLY A 119 16.28 -30.88 -14.83
CA GLY A 119 16.88 -29.81 -15.64
C GLY A 119 16.06 -28.52 -15.57
N ALA A 120 14.73 -28.62 -15.65
CA ALA A 120 13.83 -27.46 -15.50
C ALA A 120 13.90 -26.84 -14.10
N ARG A 121 13.99 -27.65 -13.06
CA ARG A 121 14.19 -27.18 -11.67
C ARG A 121 15.53 -26.45 -11.50
N ILE A 122 16.61 -26.98 -12.08
CA ILE A 122 17.93 -26.33 -12.06
C ILE A 122 17.90 -25.01 -12.79
N ILE A 123 17.32 -24.95 -14.00
CA ILE A 123 17.14 -23.70 -14.76
C ILE A 123 16.40 -22.67 -13.90
N LYS A 124 15.27 -23.06 -13.33
CA LYS A 124 14.44 -22.17 -12.53
C LYS A 124 15.19 -21.63 -11.31
N ARG A 125 15.96 -22.48 -10.63
CA ARG A 125 16.79 -22.07 -9.49
C ARG A 125 17.85 -21.05 -9.90
N ILE A 126 18.62 -21.31 -10.97
CA ILE A 126 19.68 -20.42 -11.46
C ILE A 126 19.09 -19.04 -11.80
N VAL A 127 17.99 -19.03 -12.56
CA VAL A 127 17.36 -17.79 -13.00
C VAL A 127 16.75 -17.02 -11.81
N SER A 128 16.15 -17.73 -10.85
CA SER A 128 15.61 -17.09 -9.63
C SER A 128 16.72 -16.51 -8.76
N GLU A 129 17.82 -17.21 -8.55
CA GLU A 129 18.98 -16.70 -7.81
C GLU A 129 19.59 -15.45 -8.48
N ALA A 130 19.62 -15.41 -9.81
CA ALA A 130 20.06 -14.22 -10.55
C ALA A 130 19.08 -13.04 -10.37
N ALA A 131 17.78 -13.31 -10.40
CA ALA A 131 16.74 -12.32 -10.17
C ALA A 131 16.77 -11.77 -8.73
N ASP A 132 16.97 -12.62 -7.73
CA ASP A 132 17.11 -12.22 -6.33
C ASP A 132 18.32 -11.32 -6.10
N LYS A 133 19.47 -11.67 -6.69
CA LYS A 133 20.67 -10.81 -6.68
C LYS A 133 20.42 -9.47 -7.35
N ALA A 134 19.75 -9.47 -8.50
CA ALA A 134 19.38 -8.25 -9.20
C ALA A 134 18.43 -7.38 -8.36
N SER A 135 17.46 -7.99 -7.70
CA SER A 135 16.51 -7.30 -6.81
C SER A 135 17.22 -6.58 -5.65
N THR A 136 18.14 -7.29 -4.96
CA THR A 136 18.88 -6.71 -3.83
C THR A 136 19.86 -5.61 -4.24
N THR A 137 20.35 -5.64 -5.49
CA THR A 137 21.28 -4.62 -6.02
C THR A 137 20.55 -3.47 -6.71
N THR A 138 19.28 -3.63 -7.05
CA THR A 138 18.50 -2.59 -7.72
C THR A 138 18.25 -1.42 -6.78
N LYS A 139 18.79 -0.26 -7.16
CA LYS A 139 18.58 0.99 -6.42
C LYS A 139 17.38 1.73 -7.00
N LEU A 140 16.49 2.16 -6.13
CA LEU A 140 15.42 3.07 -6.50
C LEU A 140 16.05 4.43 -6.88
N ARG A 141 15.91 4.83 -8.14
CA ARG A 141 16.38 6.14 -8.64
C ARG A 141 15.17 6.92 -9.12
N LEU A 142 14.74 7.87 -8.31
CA LEU A 142 13.71 8.83 -8.70
C LEU A 142 14.38 9.93 -9.53
N SER A 143 14.05 10.00 -10.81
CA SER A 143 14.53 11.04 -11.73
C SER A 143 13.35 11.64 -12.48
N ALA A 144 13.36 12.96 -12.63
CA ALA A 144 12.36 13.68 -13.43
C ALA A 144 12.40 13.28 -14.91
N ASP A 145 13.55 12.78 -15.39
CA ASP A 145 13.78 12.40 -16.78
C ASP A 145 13.27 10.98 -17.10
N ASN A 146 13.03 10.15 -16.07
CA ASN A 146 12.59 8.76 -16.24
C ASN A 146 11.14 8.59 -15.75
N ARG A 147 10.20 9.17 -16.48
CA ARG A 147 8.76 9.12 -16.17
C ARG A 147 8.13 7.82 -16.71
N THR A 148 8.47 6.70 -16.07
CA THR A 148 7.74 5.46 -16.33
C THR A 148 6.43 5.41 -15.54
N GLU A 149 5.49 4.58 -15.97
CA GLU A 149 4.22 4.38 -15.28
C GLU A 149 4.42 3.88 -13.84
N ASP A 150 5.32 2.92 -13.64
CA ASP A 150 5.65 2.40 -12.31
C ASP A 150 6.23 3.49 -11.40
N MET A 151 7.08 4.37 -11.95
CA MET A 151 7.63 5.51 -11.22
C MET A 151 6.53 6.50 -10.82
N THR A 152 5.61 6.79 -11.73
CA THR A 152 4.49 7.69 -11.47
C THR A 152 3.60 7.13 -10.35
N ARG A 153 3.28 5.84 -10.38
CA ARG A 153 2.49 5.17 -9.33
C ARG A 153 3.18 5.25 -7.97
N LEU A 154 4.49 4.96 -7.93
CA LEU A 154 5.26 5.03 -6.69
C LEU A 154 5.29 6.46 -6.11
N ILE A 155 5.55 7.47 -6.93
CA ILE A 155 5.53 8.89 -6.50
C ILE A 155 4.15 9.27 -5.99
N THR A 156 3.08 8.82 -6.66
CA THR A 156 1.71 9.07 -6.23
C THR A 156 1.43 8.43 -4.86
N ALA A 157 1.83 7.18 -4.65
CA ALA A 157 1.67 6.50 -3.36
C ALA A 157 2.43 7.22 -2.24
N VAL A 158 3.67 7.66 -2.48
CA VAL A 158 4.45 8.45 -1.52
C VAL A 158 3.78 9.79 -1.22
N SER A 159 3.27 10.49 -2.23
CA SER A 159 2.56 11.76 -2.04
C SER A 159 1.28 11.60 -1.21
N GLN A 160 0.50 10.56 -1.49
CA GLN A 160 -0.70 10.23 -0.71
C GLN A 160 -0.37 9.92 0.75
N TYR A 161 0.69 9.14 0.98
CA TYR A 161 1.17 8.86 2.34
C TYR A 161 1.58 10.14 3.08
N GLN A 162 2.34 11.02 2.44
CA GLN A 162 2.78 12.28 3.05
C GLN A 162 1.59 13.18 3.45
N GLN A 163 0.51 13.16 2.69
CA GLN A 163 -0.71 13.91 3.02
C GLN A 163 -1.54 13.24 4.13
N ALA A 164 -1.63 11.92 4.13
CA ALA A 164 -2.43 11.16 5.09
C ALA A 164 -1.76 11.03 6.46
N LYS A 165 -0.44 10.93 6.51
CA LYS A 165 0.34 10.70 7.74
C LYS A 165 0.00 11.66 8.88
N PRO A 166 0.01 12.99 8.72
CA PRO A 166 -0.31 13.90 9.82
C PRO A 166 -1.75 13.76 10.31
N LEU A 167 -2.68 13.42 9.43
CA LEU A 167 -4.09 13.18 9.79
C LEU A 167 -4.23 11.88 10.59
N ALA A 168 -3.53 10.83 10.22
CA ALA A 168 -3.53 9.56 10.95
C ALA A 168 -2.89 9.70 12.34
N GLU A 169 -1.79 10.42 12.45
CA GLU A 169 -1.12 10.70 13.74
C GLU A 169 -2.02 11.50 14.67
N GLU A 170 -2.65 12.56 14.18
CA GLU A 170 -3.57 13.37 14.96
C GLU A 170 -4.83 12.58 15.35
N SER A 171 -5.37 11.78 14.44
CA SER A 171 -6.52 10.92 14.72
C SER A 171 -6.23 9.89 15.81
N ASN A 172 -5.04 9.29 15.80
CA ASN A 172 -4.57 8.40 16.87
C ASN A 172 -4.51 9.11 18.21
N ARG A 173 -3.94 10.30 18.25
CA ARG A 173 -3.85 11.13 19.46
C ARG A 173 -5.24 11.45 20.01
N LEU A 174 -6.15 11.90 19.15
CA LEU A 174 -7.52 12.23 19.52
C LEU A 174 -8.30 10.99 19.97
N SER A 175 -8.13 9.83 19.31
CA SER A 175 -8.76 8.58 19.70
C SER A 175 -8.36 8.15 21.11
N GLN A 176 -7.08 8.27 21.46
CA GLN A 176 -6.57 7.96 22.80
C GLN A 176 -7.12 8.92 23.86
N GLN A 177 -7.11 10.23 23.57
CA GLN A 177 -7.67 11.25 24.49
C GLN A 177 -9.17 11.03 24.72
N TYR A 178 -9.90 10.73 23.64
CA TYR A 178 -11.34 10.48 23.69
C TYR A 178 -11.68 9.25 24.52
N SER A 179 -10.95 8.14 24.32
CA SER A 179 -11.11 6.92 25.10
C SER A 179 -10.89 7.18 26.60
N ASN A 180 -9.85 7.92 26.95
CA ASN A 180 -9.55 8.26 28.35
C ASN A 180 -10.63 9.14 28.98
N THR A 181 -11.27 10.01 28.19
CA THR A 181 -12.32 10.91 28.69
C THR A 181 -13.65 10.17 28.94
N ILE A 182 -13.95 9.15 28.14
CA ILE A 182 -15.20 8.37 28.30
C ILE A 182 -15.11 7.35 29.45
N GLN A 183 -13.90 6.88 29.78
CA GLN A 183 -13.68 5.88 30.84
C GLN A 183 -13.61 6.49 32.23
N ASN A 184 -13.46 7.82 32.35
CA ASN A 184 -13.49 8.57 33.61
C ASN A 184 -14.86 9.22 33.85
#